data_d29c59a3843368b0aa77280c477f08a1
#
_entry.id   d29c59a3843368b0aa77280c477f08a1
#
_cell.length_a   1.000
_cell.length_b   1.000
_cell.length_c   1.000
_cell.angle_alpha   90.00
_cell.angle_beta   90.00
_cell.angle_gamma   90.00
#
_symmetry.space_group_name_H-M   'P 1'
#
loop_
_entity.id
_entity.type
_entity.pdbx_description
1 polymer ?
#
loop_
_entity_poly.entity_id
_entity_poly.type
_entity_poly.pdbx_seq_one_letter_code
_entity_poly.pdbx_strand_id
1 'polypeptide(L)'
;MSNAIVSTNFSFPGQVSFYKGKVRDVYNINGEYLVMVVSDRISAFDVVLPKGVPFKGQVLNQIAAKFLDATADIVPNWKIATPDPMVTIGHLCEPFKVEMVIRGYLTGHAWRQYRDGKRLLCGVPMPEDMKESQKFPAPIITPTTKASEGHDEDISREEIIKQQLVLAEDYEMLEKYTYSLFQRGTEMAAEKGLILVDTKYEFGKKDGKIYLIDEIHTPDSSRYFYAEGYEDRLAKGELQKQLSKEFVRQWLIENGFQGLEGQTVPEMTDDLVNQISERYIELFENITGDQFVKGDVANASLRIKNNIERFIKEKV
;
A
#
# COMPACT_ATOMS: atom_id res chain seq x y z
N MET A 1 -21.47 10.11 -15.65
CA MET A 1 -20.58 10.80 -14.68
C MET A 1 -20.01 9.74 -13.75
N SER A 2 -18.72 9.71 -13.55
CA SER A 2 -18.09 8.74 -12.65
C SER A 2 -18.57 8.98 -11.20
N ASN A 3 -19.12 7.97 -10.56
CA ASN A 3 -19.53 7.99 -9.14
C ASN A 3 -18.33 7.81 -8.19
N ALA A 4 -17.12 8.12 -8.64
CA ALA A 4 -15.90 7.97 -7.86
C ALA A 4 -15.70 9.12 -6.88
N ILE A 5 -15.31 8.82 -5.65
CA ILE A 5 -14.93 9.81 -4.63
C ILE A 5 -13.44 10.19 -4.84
N VAL A 6 -13.21 11.30 -5.50
CA VAL A 6 -11.84 11.79 -5.79
C VAL A 6 -11.35 12.85 -4.82
N SER A 7 -12.22 13.41 -3.99
CA SER A 7 -11.85 14.33 -2.93
C SER A 7 -12.96 14.41 -1.89
N THR A 8 -12.57 14.69 -0.66
CA THR A 8 -13.47 15.08 0.42
C THR A 8 -13.10 16.48 0.90
N ASN A 9 -14.10 17.21 1.32
CA ASN A 9 -13.94 18.56 1.87
C ASN A 9 -14.88 18.70 3.07
N PHE A 10 -14.63 17.84 4.07
CA PHE A 10 -15.43 17.82 5.29
C PHE A 10 -14.87 18.78 6.34
N SER A 11 -15.73 19.20 7.23
CA SER A 11 -15.35 19.87 8.46
C SER A 11 -15.98 19.14 9.62
N PHE A 12 -15.15 18.77 10.59
CA PHE A 12 -15.55 17.98 11.75
C PHE A 12 -15.34 18.76 13.05
N PRO A 13 -16.14 18.52 14.09
CA PRO A 13 -15.85 19.01 15.43
C PRO A 13 -14.45 18.55 15.88
N GLY A 14 -13.67 19.44 16.48
CA GLY A 14 -12.31 19.12 16.94
C GLY A 14 -11.26 18.92 15.84
N GLN A 15 -11.59 19.22 14.57
CA GLN A 15 -10.61 19.12 13.49
C GLN A 15 -9.47 20.13 13.67
N VAL A 16 -8.25 19.62 13.80
CA VAL A 16 -7.00 20.40 13.95
C VAL A 16 -6.35 20.68 12.60
N SER A 17 -6.33 19.67 11.72
CA SER A 17 -5.71 19.80 10.40
C SER A 17 -6.36 18.88 9.36
N PHE A 18 -6.07 19.16 8.10
CA PHE A 18 -6.44 18.35 6.95
C PHE A 18 -5.24 18.21 6.02
N TYR A 19 -5.00 17.00 5.56
CA TYR A 19 -3.97 16.69 4.57
C TYR A 19 -4.57 15.88 3.42
N LYS A 20 -4.33 16.32 2.19
CA LYS A 20 -4.74 15.64 0.96
C LYS A 20 -3.54 14.90 0.37
N GLY A 21 -3.49 13.59 0.59
CA GLY A 21 -2.47 12.73 -0.01
C GLY A 21 -2.80 12.35 -1.46
N LYS A 22 -1.92 11.54 -2.08
CA LYS A 22 -2.10 11.06 -3.47
C LYS A 22 -3.41 10.27 -3.64
N VAL A 23 -3.77 9.44 -2.65
CA VAL A 23 -4.96 8.55 -2.70
C VAL A 23 -5.83 8.61 -1.44
N ARG A 24 -5.43 9.34 -0.42
CA ARG A 24 -6.14 9.46 0.87
C ARG A 24 -6.33 10.91 1.27
N ASP A 25 -7.47 11.18 1.89
CA ASP A 25 -7.76 12.44 2.57
C ASP A 25 -7.72 12.18 4.08
N VAL A 26 -6.90 12.90 4.82
CA VAL A 26 -6.59 12.64 6.22
C VAL A 26 -6.98 13.85 7.07
N TYR A 27 -7.81 13.61 8.09
CA TYR A 27 -8.25 14.60 9.05
C TYR A 27 -7.68 14.28 10.43
N ASN A 28 -7.05 15.24 11.06
CA ASN A 28 -6.59 15.15 12.45
C ASN A 28 -7.67 15.71 13.37
N ILE A 29 -8.14 14.91 14.31
CA ILE A 29 -9.18 15.27 15.28
C ILE A 29 -8.56 15.33 16.67
N ASN A 30 -8.70 16.47 17.34
CA ASN A 30 -8.21 16.78 18.68
C ASN A 30 -6.70 16.57 18.91
N GLY A 31 -5.89 16.33 17.84
CA GLY A 31 -4.49 15.98 17.98
C GLY A 31 -4.25 14.54 18.48
N GLU A 32 -5.29 13.69 18.50
CA GLU A 32 -5.23 12.32 19.03
C GLU A 32 -5.64 11.27 18.00
N TYR A 33 -6.57 11.62 17.11
CA TYR A 33 -7.15 10.69 16.16
C TYR A 33 -6.86 11.12 14.72
N LEU A 34 -6.58 10.13 13.87
CA LEU A 34 -6.60 10.30 12.42
C LEU A 34 -7.86 9.66 11.84
N VAL A 35 -8.59 10.44 11.05
CA VAL A 35 -9.66 9.95 10.18
C VAL A 35 -9.10 9.90 8.77
N MET A 36 -8.92 8.72 8.24
CA MET A 36 -8.38 8.49 6.90
C MET A 36 -9.49 8.04 5.96
N VAL A 37 -9.81 8.86 4.97
CA VAL A 37 -10.75 8.54 3.90
C VAL A 37 -9.96 8.07 2.69
N VAL A 38 -10.07 6.79 2.35
CA VAL A 38 -9.41 6.23 1.16
C VAL A 38 -10.26 6.57 -0.05
N SER A 39 -9.73 7.45 -0.89
CA SER A 39 -10.43 7.93 -2.08
C SER A 39 -10.28 6.98 -3.27
N ASP A 40 -11.08 7.21 -4.29
CA ASP A 40 -11.02 6.49 -5.56
C ASP A 40 -9.94 7.03 -6.52
N ARG A 41 -9.10 7.97 -6.04
CA ARG A 41 -7.93 8.41 -6.80
C ARG A 41 -6.98 7.24 -7.02
N ILE A 42 -6.37 7.19 -8.19
CA ILE A 42 -5.30 6.26 -8.51
C ILE A 42 -4.04 7.05 -8.85
N SER A 43 -2.91 6.61 -8.32
CA SER A 43 -1.61 7.20 -8.59
C SER A 43 -0.67 6.15 -9.17
N ALA A 44 0.05 6.51 -10.23
CA ALA A 44 1.11 5.70 -10.81
C ALA A 44 2.26 6.62 -11.23
N PHE A 45 3.52 6.16 -11.07
CA PHE A 45 4.71 6.98 -11.33
C PHE A 45 4.70 8.32 -10.57
N ASP A 46 4.22 8.32 -9.32
CA ASP A 46 4.02 9.49 -8.45
C ASP A 46 3.03 10.55 -8.96
N VAL A 47 2.34 10.29 -10.07
CA VAL A 47 1.31 11.16 -10.64
C VAL A 47 -0.07 10.63 -10.28
N VAL A 48 -0.94 11.50 -9.77
CA VAL A 48 -2.38 11.19 -9.60
C VAL A 48 -3.04 11.27 -10.96
N LEU A 49 -3.67 10.17 -11.40
CA LEU A 49 -4.31 10.09 -12.70
C LEU A 49 -5.61 10.92 -12.73
N PRO A 50 -6.04 11.41 -13.92
CA PRO A 50 -7.09 12.41 -14.05
C PRO A 50 -8.50 11.90 -13.69
N LYS A 51 -8.75 10.59 -13.79
CA LYS A 51 -10.03 9.98 -13.42
C LYS A 51 -9.91 9.11 -12.19
N GLY A 52 -10.88 9.21 -11.29
CA GLY A 52 -11.05 8.27 -10.18
C GLY A 52 -11.59 6.92 -10.66
N VAL A 53 -11.24 5.86 -9.94
CA VAL A 53 -11.66 4.48 -10.21
C VAL A 53 -12.71 4.09 -9.18
N PRO A 54 -13.99 3.94 -9.55
CA PRO A 54 -15.05 3.59 -8.61
C PRO A 54 -14.72 2.35 -7.78
N PHE A 55 -15.05 2.38 -6.49
CA PHE A 55 -14.79 1.31 -5.50
C PHE A 55 -13.32 1.05 -5.14
N LYS A 56 -12.34 1.69 -5.80
CA LYS A 56 -10.92 1.49 -5.44
C LYS A 56 -10.65 1.83 -3.98
N GLY A 57 -11.16 2.95 -3.50
CA GLY A 57 -11.01 3.37 -2.11
C GLY A 57 -11.61 2.37 -1.13
N GLN A 58 -12.80 1.84 -1.44
CA GLN A 58 -13.44 0.80 -0.65
C GLN A 58 -12.61 -0.49 -0.62
N VAL A 59 -12.13 -0.95 -1.76
CA VAL A 59 -11.28 -2.16 -1.87
C VAL A 59 -10.04 -2.03 -1.00
N LEU A 60 -9.29 -0.94 -1.15
CA LEU A 60 -8.05 -0.75 -0.39
C LEU A 60 -8.30 -0.66 1.11
N ASN A 61 -9.30 0.13 1.53
CA ASN A 61 -9.61 0.30 2.95
C ASN A 61 -10.05 -1.01 3.61
N GLN A 62 -10.88 -1.80 2.95
CA GLN A 62 -11.37 -3.06 3.51
C GLN A 62 -10.27 -4.14 3.55
N ILE A 63 -9.40 -4.23 2.54
CA ILE A 63 -8.23 -5.12 2.58
C ILE A 63 -7.31 -4.71 3.73
N ALA A 64 -6.94 -3.43 3.82
CA ALA A 64 -6.08 -2.94 4.90
C ALA A 64 -6.68 -3.24 6.28
N ALA A 65 -7.96 -2.95 6.49
CA ALA A 65 -8.64 -3.20 7.76
C ALA A 65 -8.61 -4.68 8.16
N LYS A 66 -8.89 -5.60 7.22
CA LYS A 66 -8.84 -7.05 7.45
C LYS A 66 -7.45 -7.53 7.87
N PHE A 67 -6.40 -7.07 7.19
CA PHE A 67 -5.04 -7.47 7.51
C PHE A 67 -4.51 -6.79 8.78
N LEU A 68 -4.89 -5.56 9.09
CA LEU A 68 -4.59 -4.92 10.38
C LEU A 68 -5.16 -5.72 11.55
N ASP A 69 -6.39 -6.26 11.40
CA ASP A 69 -6.98 -7.14 12.41
C ASP A 69 -6.26 -8.48 12.50
N ALA A 70 -5.93 -9.09 11.37
CA ALA A 70 -5.29 -10.40 11.30
C ALA A 70 -3.83 -10.42 11.80
N THR A 71 -3.23 -9.24 12.00
CA THR A 71 -1.83 -9.09 12.45
C THR A 71 -1.68 -8.34 13.76
N ALA A 72 -2.79 -8.05 14.46
CA ALA A 72 -2.81 -7.28 15.69
C ALA A 72 -2.09 -7.98 16.87
N ASP A 73 -1.91 -9.30 16.78
CA ASP A 73 -1.12 -10.11 17.73
C ASP A 73 0.40 -9.99 17.52
N ILE A 74 0.85 -9.51 16.35
CA ILE A 74 2.27 -9.34 16.01
C ILE A 74 2.76 -7.98 16.50
N VAL A 75 2.04 -6.93 16.13
CA VAL A 75 2.34 -5.53 16.50
C VAL A 75 1.05 -4.74 16.67
N PRO A 76 0.94 -3.87 17.67
CA PRO A 76 -0.19 -2.95 17.73
C PRO A 76 -0.31 -2.15 16.44
N ASN A 77 -1.52 -1.88 16.01
CA ASN A 77 -1.71 -1.04 14.83
C ASN A 77 -2.55 0.20 15.15
N TRP A 78 -2.49 1.18 14.26
CA TRP A 78 -3.12 2.47 14.46
C TRP A 78 -4.66 2.43 14.40
N LYS A 79 -5.26 1.39 13.81
CA LYS A 79 -6.70 1.29 13.57
C LYS A 79 -7.48 1.13 14.88
N ILE A 80 -8.50 1.96 15.06
CA ILE A 80 -9.50 1.86 16.12
C ILE A 80 -10.82 1.35 15.56
N ALA A 81 -11.27 1.91 14.42
CA ALA A 81 -12.55 1.57 13.82
C ALA A 81 -12.56 1.79 12.30
N THR A 82 -13.49 1.11 11.63
CA THR A 82 -13.82 1.30 10.21
C THR A 82 -15.31 1.63 10.09
N PRO A 83 -15.71 2.89 10.39
CA PRO A 83 -17.13 3.27 10.44
C PRO A 83 -17.81 3.29 9.08
N ASP A 84 -17.03 3.33 8.00
CA ASP A 84 -17.48 3.29 6.60
C ASP A 84 -16.54 2.39 5.77
N PRO A 85 -17.02 1.72 4.71
CA PRO A 85 -16.16 0.93 3.84
C PRO A 85 -14.93 1.66 3.27
N MET A 86 -14.97 2.99 3.20
CA MET A 86 -13.88 3.82 2.70
C MET A 86 -13.13 4.58 3.81
N VAL A 87 -13.42 4.31 5.09
CA VAL A 87 -12.88 5.09 6.21
C VAL A 87 -12.27 4.19 7.26
N THR A 88 -11.05 4.50 7.65
CA THR A 88 -10.42 4.00 8.87
C THR A 88 -10.17 5.18 9.81
N ILE A 89 -10.52 5.01 11.08
CA ILE A 89 -10.21 5.95 12.17
C ILE A 89 -9.24 5.25 13.11
N GLY A 90 -8.21 5.95 13.51
CA GLY A 90 -7.19 5.38 14.35
C GLY A 90 -6.40 6.40 15.15
N HIS A 91 -5.39 5.91 15.84
CA HIS A 91 -4.48 6.74 16.62
C HIS A 91 -3.62 7.63 15.75
N LEU A 92 -3.43 8.87 16.16
CA LEU A 92 -2.36 9.70 15.64
C LEU A 92 -1.02 9.20 16.20
N CYS A 93 -0.21 8.61 15.34
CA CYS A 93 1.15 8.17 15.65
C CYS A 93 2.15 9.09 14.96
N GLU A 94 3.32 9.30 15.57
CA GLU A 94 4.45 9.98 14.92
C GLU A 94 5.13 9.00 13.96
N PRO A 95 5.10 9.22 12.62
CA PRO A 95 5.66 8.28 11.66
C PRO A 95 7.18 8.24 11.73
N PHE A 96 7.76 7.04 11.63
CA PHE A 96 9.18 6.92 11.29
C PHE A 96 9.42 7.40 9.84
N LYS A 97 10.58 8.02 9.61
CA LYS A 97 10.93 8.59 8.29
C LYS A 97 11.51 7.55 7.33
N VAL A 98 11.07 6.31 7.47
CA VAL A 98 11.48 5.19 6.62
C VAL A 98 10.28 4.31 6.30
N GLU A 99 10.30 3.72 5.12
CA GLU A 99 9.39 2.65 4.73
C GLU A 99 10.16 1.32 4.75
N MET A 100 9.60 0.31 5.40
CA MET A 100 10.18 -1.02 5.51
C MET A 100 9.69 -1.88 4.35
N VAL A 101 10.44 -1.87 3.24
CA VAL A 101 10.13 -2.71 2.07
C VAL A 101 10.77 -4.08 2.26
N ILE A 102 9.98 -5.13 2.18
CA ILE A 102 10.44 -6.53 2.25
C ILE A 102 10.13 -7.26 0.95
N ARG A 103 11.09 -8.05 0.49
CA ARG A 103 11.01 -8.76 -0.80
C ARG A 103 11.32 -10.24 -0.62
N GLY A 104 10.35 -11.08 -0.97
CA GLY A 104 10.54 -12.53 -1.06
C GLY A 104 11.04 -12.99 -2.44
N TYR A 105 10.90 -12.14 -3.46
CA TYR A 105 11.18 -12.45 -4.86
C TYR A 105 11.88 -11.30 -5.57
N LEU A 106 12.75 -11.62 -6.52
CA LEU A 106 13.50 -10.65 -7.31
C LEU A 106 12.64 -10.11 -8.45
N THR A 107 11.92 -8.99 -8.20
CA THR A 107 11.04 -8.37 -9.19
C THR A 107 10.97 -6.85 -9.04
N GLY A 108 10.33 -6.18 -9.97
CA GLY A 108 10.09 -4.73 -9.93
C GLY A 108 11.36 -3.92 -9.81
N HIS A 109 11.47 -3.05 -8.79
CA HIS A 109 12.64 -2.21 -8.58
C HIS A 109 13.92 -3.04 -8.37
N ALA A 110 13.87 -4.06 -7.51
CA ALA A 110 15.02 -4.93 -7.24
C ALA A 110 15.50 -5.63 -8.51
N TRP A 111 14.59 -6.13 -9.35
CA TRP A 111 14.97 -6.73 -10.64
C TRP A 111 15.63 -5.73 -11.57
N ARG A 112 15.11 -4.51 -11.71
CA ARG A 112 15.75 -3.48 -12.56
C ARG A 112 17.18 -3.19 -12.12
N GLN A 113 17.40 -3.01 -10.81
CA GLN A 113 18.74 -2.80 -10.26
C GLN A 113 19.67 -4.01 -10.51
N TYR A 114 19.13 -5.22 -10.34
CA TYR A 114 19.87 -6.47 -10.56
C TYR A 114 20.25 -6.66 -12.04
N ARG A 115 19.31 -6.45 -12.96
CA ARG A 115 19.52 -6.51 -14.42
C ARG A 115 20.57 -5.50 -14.87
N ASP A 116 20.59 -4.32 -14.25
CA ASP A 116 21.56 -3.25 -14.52
C ASP A 116 22.93 -3.51 -13.85
N GLY A 117 23.15 -4.73 -13.34
CA GLY A 117 24.44 -5.20 -12.82
C GLY A 117 24.66 -5.02 -11.31
N LYS A 118 23.74 -4.43 -10.57
CA LYS A 118 23.88 -4.30 -9.11
C LYS A 118 23.66 -5.64 -8.42
N ARG A 119 24.47 -5.92 -7.42
CA ARG A 119 24.40 -7.11 -6.55
C ARG A 119 24.24 -6.73 -5.08
N LEU A 120 24.13 -5.44 -4.82
CA LEU A 120 23.88 -4.89 -3.49
C LEU A 120 22.70 -3.92 -3.58
N LEU A 121 21.65 -4.14 -2.78
CA LEU A 121 20.48 -3.29 -2.70
C LEU A 121 20.24 -2.90 -1.24
N CYS A 122 20.23 -1.62 -0.91
CA CYS A 122 20.10 -1.09 0.45
C CYS A 122 21.07 -1.76 1.46
N GLY A 123 22.32 -2.06 1.03
CA GLY A 123 23.30 -2.77 1.86
C GLY A 123 23.14 -4.29 1.89
N VAL A 124 22.09 -4.86 1.29
CA VAL A 124 21.82 -6.30 1.29
C VAL A 124 22.36 -6.94 0.01
N PRO A 125 23.23 -7.99 0.10
CA PRO A 125 23.73 -8.69 -1.07
C PRO A 125 22.62 -9.55 -1.70
N MET A 126 22.55 -9.50 -3.03
CA MET A 126 21.67 -10.36 -3.83
C MET A 126 22.51 -11.49 -4.46
N PRO A 127 22.02 -12.76 -4.43
CA PRO A 127 22.74 -13.89 -5.02
C PRO A 127 23.03 -13.69 -6.51
N GLU A 128 24.09 -14.30 -7.02
CA GLU A 128 24.38 -14.34 -8.46
C GLU A 128 23.40 -15.25 -9.22
N ASP A 129 23.32 -15.05 -10.52
CA ASP A 129 22.56 -15.88 -11.48
C ASP A 129 21.05 -16.00 -11.19
N MET A 130 20.47 -15.05 -10.48
CA MET A 130 19.02 -15.02 -10.27
C MET A 130 18.29 -14.53 -11.53
N LYS A 131 17.10 -15.11 -11.74
CA LYS A 131 16.16 -14.73 -12.80
C LYS A 131 15.10 -13.76 -12.27
N GLU A 132 14.46 -13.04 -13.18
CA GLU A 132 13.28 -12.24 -12.84
C GLU A 132 12.19 -13.11 -12.20
N SER A 133 11.57 -12.59 -11.16
CA SER A 133 10.54 -13.26 -10.37
C SER A 133 11.00 -14.49 -9.58
N GLN A 134 12.28 -14.79 -9.55
CA GLN A 134 12.82 -15.90 -8.75
C GLN A 134 12.75 -15.56 -7.24
N LYS A 135 12.42 -16.57 -6.45
CA LYS A 135 12.38 -16.46 -4.99
C LYS A 135 13.78 -16.28 -4.41
N PHE A 136 13.95 -15.33 -3.48
CA PHE A 136 15.18 -15.23 -2.70
C PHE A 136 15.33 -16.42 -1.74
N PRO A 137 16.56 -16.84 -1.39
CA PRO A 137 16.78 -17.86 -0.37
C PRO A 137 16.14 -17.53 0.99
N ALA A 138 16.13 -16.27 1.35
CA ALA A 138 15.38 -15.70 2.45
C ALA A 138 14.85 -14.31 2.03
N PRO A 139 13.71 -13.84 2.55
CA PRO A 139 13.23 -12.49 2.27
C PRO A 139 14.28 -11.45 2.68
N ILE A 140 14.41 -10.40 1.89
CA ILE A 140 15.35 -9.29 2.14
C ILE A 140 14.58 -8.01 2.45
N ILE A 141 15.07 -7.21 3.40
CA ILE A 141 14.56 -5.89 3.72
C ILE A 141 15.40 -4.85 2.99
N THR A 142 14.74 -4.02 2.19
CA THR A 142 15.34 -2.97 1.37
C THR A 142 14.61 -1.65 1.63
N PRO A 143 14.94 -0.94 2.71
CA PRO A 143 14.21 0.24 3.13
C PRO A 143 14.32 1.39 2.13
N THR A 144 13.35 2.29 2.19
CA THR A 144 13.42 3.60 1.53
C THR A 144 13.23 4.71 2.55
N THR A 145 13.79 5.88 2.26
CA THR A 145 13.42 7.09 2.99
C THR A 145 11.94 7.41 2.72
N LYS A 146 11.29 8.08 3.65
CA LYS A 146 9.97 8.68 3.44
C LYS A 146 10.19 10.17 3.24
N ALA A 147 10.33 10.57 1.98
CA ALA A 147 10.59 11.96 1.63
C ALA A 147 9.35 12.83 1.91
N SER A 148 9.57 14.02 2.49
CA SER A 148 8.53 15.05 2.61
C SER A 148 8.28 15.73 1.26
N GLU A 149 9.31 15.81 0.41
CA GLU A 149 9.29 16.34 -0.96
C GLU A 149 10.18 15.48 -1.85
N GLY A 150 9.79 15.28 -3.12
CA GLY A 150 10.53 14.46 -4.08
C GLY A 150 10.11 12.99 -4.09
N HIS A 151 11.09 12.11 -4.30
CA HIS A 151 10.88 10.66 -4.37
C HIS A 151 11.55 9.97 -3.19
N ASP A 152 10.97 8.84 -2.77
CA ASP A 152 11.58 7.97 -1.79
C ASP A 152 12.83 7.32 -2.38
N GLU A 153 13.92 7.30 -1.61
CA GLU A 153 15.23 6.80 -2.05
C GLU A 153 15.62 5.54 -1.28
N ASP A 154 16.27 4.61 -1.99
CA ASP A 154 16.85 3.41 -1.38
C ASP A 154 17.90 3.84 -0.31
N ILE A 155 17.80 3.27 0.88
CA ILE A 155 18.71 3.57 1.98
C ILE A 155 19.08 2.28 2.73
N SER A 156 20.31 2.17 3.19
CA SER A 156 20.75 1.02 3.99
C SER A 156 20.40 1.20 5.48
N ARG A 157 20.33 0.06 6.20
CA ARG A 157 20.21 0.04 7.66
C ARG A 157 21.27 0.93 8.34
N GLU A 158 22.51 0.78 7.91
CA GLU A 158 23.65 1.49 8.49
C GLU A 158 23.49 3.00 8.31
N GLU A 159 23.01 3.42 7.14
CA GLU A 159 22.83 4.84 6.86
C GLU A 159 21.61 5.41 7.60
N ILE A 160 20.50 4.63 7.76
CA ILE A 160 19.34 5.01 8.58
C ILE A 160 19.79 5.32 10.03
N ILE A 161 20.58 4.43 10.62
CA ILE A 161 21.06 4.59 12.00
C ILE A 161 22.07 5.74 12.10
N LYS A 162 22.99 5.85 11.16
CA LYS A 162 24.01 6.91 11.11
C LYS A 162 23.38 8.29 10.96
N GLN A 163 22.35 8.43 10.14
CA GLN A 163 21.59 9.68 9.96
C GLN A 163 20.57 9.93 11.08
N GLN A 164 20.46 9.02 12.03
CA GLN A 164 19.48 9.10 13.13
C GLN A 164 18.01 9.25 12.66
N LEU A 165 17.67 8.69 11.50
CA LEU A 165 16.29 8.65 11.01
C LEU A 165 15.42 7.74 11.88
N VAL A 166 16.02 6.66 12.39
CA VAL A 166 15.45 5.73 13.37
C VAL A 166 16.57 5.35 14.35
N LEU A 167 16.26 5.27 15.64
CA LEU A 167 17.21 4.77 16.65
C LEU A 167 17.49 3.27 16.40
N ALA A 168 18.71 2.82 16.69
CA ALA A 168 19.12 1.43 16.43
C ALA A 168 18.18 0.41 17.08
N GLU A 169 17.78 0.63 18.32
CA GLU A 169 16.85 -0.25 19.05
C GLU A 169 15.44 -0.29 18.42
N ASP A 170 14.91 0.86 17.97
CA ASP A 170 13.65 0.92 17.27
C ASP A 170 13.77 0.20 15.91
N TYR A 171 14.87 0.41 15.17
CA TYR A 171 15.07 -0.22 13.86
C TYR A 171 15.12 -1.76 13.95
N GLU A 172 15.76 -2.32 14.97
CA GLU A 172 15.75 -3.76 15.24
C GLU A 172 14.32 -4.30 15.44
N MET A 173 13.48 -3.52 16.13
CA MET A 173 12.08 -3.89 16.29
C MET A 173 11.29 -3.77 14.97
N LEU A 174 11.55 -2.72 14.15
CA LEU A 174 10.94 -2.60 12.82
C LEU A 174 11.30 -3.79 11.93
N GLU A 175 12.56 -4.25 11.91
CA GLU A 175 12.97 -5.44 11.17
C GLU A 175 12.21 -6.69 11.64
N LYS A 176 12.17 -6.93 12.95
CA LYS A 176 11.47 -8.07 13.54
C LYS A 176 9.98 -8.07 13.14
N TYR A 177 9.30 -6.93 13.29
CA TYR A 177 7.89 -6.81 12.92
C TYR A 177 7.71 -7.01 11.41
N THR A 178 8.58 -6.43 10.58
CA THR A 178 8.55 -6.57 9.13
C THR A 178 8.61 -8.02 8.68
N TYR A 179 9.54 -8.82 9.23
CA TYR A 179 9.62 -10.25 8.93
C TYR A 179 8.37 -11.02 9.40
N SER A 180 7.90 -10.75 10.62
CA SER A 180 6.74 -11.45 11.18
C SER A 180 5.44 -11.13 10.41
N LEU A 181 5.24 -9.86 10.04
CA LEU A 181 4.11 -9.43 9.22
C LEU A 181 4.16 -10.05 7.82
N PHE A 182 5.35 -10.10 7.21
CA PHE A 182 5.53 -10.70 5.89
C PHE A 182 5.29 -12.21 5.90
N GLN A 183 5.74 -12.88 6.94
CA GLN A 183 5.46 -14.31 7.13
C GLN A 183 3.95 -14.55 7.23
N ARG A 184 3.24 -13.84 8.11
CA ARG A 184 1.78 -13.95 8.27
C ARG A 184 1.06 -13.65 6.96
N GLY A 185 1.45 -12.59 6.25
CA GLY A 185 0.87 -12.23 4.95
C GLY A 185 1.14 -13.31 3.88
N THR A 186 2.31 -13.95 3.90
CA THR A 186 2.66 -15.05 3.01
C THR A 186 1.79 -16.28 3.27
N GLU A 187 1.58 -16.63 4.55
CA GLU A 187 0.72 -17.74 4.95
C GLU A 187 -0.74 -17.49 4.51
N MET A 188 -1.27 -16.31 4.78
CA MET A 188 -2.63 -15.93 4.38
C MET A 188 -2.81 -15.90 2.86
N ALA A 189 -1.81 -15.42 2.11
CA ALA A 189 -1.82 -15.44 0.65
C ALA A 189 -1.82 -16.88 0.10
N ALA A 190 -1.00 -17.76 0.68
CA ALA A 190 -0.90 -19.17 0.27
C ALA A 190 -2.24 -19.91 0.42
N GLU A 191 -3.02 -19.62 1.47
CA GLU A 191 -4.37 -20.16 1.66
C GLU A 191 -5.35 -19.79 0.53
N LYS A 192 -5.05 -18.71 -0.21
CA LYS A 192 -5.83 -18.21 -1.34
C LYS A 192 -5.22 -18.57 -2.70
N GLY A 193 -4.20 -19.45 -2.73
CA GLY A 193 -3.48 -19.79 -3.95
C GLY A 193 -2.65 -18.64 -4.52
N LEU A 194 -2.24 -17.71 -3.65
CA LEU A 194 -1.42 -16.55 -4.00
C LEU A 194 -0.04 -16.64 -3.36
N ILE A 195 0.90 -15.95 -3.96
CA ILE A 195 2.26 -15.73 -3.45
C ILE A 195 2.39 -14.25 -3.13
N LEU A 196 2.63 -13.89 -1.87
CA LEU A 196 3.02 -12.53 -1.50
C LEU A 196 4.48 -12.32 -1.91
N VAL A 197 4.68 -11.47 -2.89
CA VAL A 197 5.99 -11.28 -3.55
C VAL A 197 6.85 -10.28 -2.81
N ASP A 198 6.31 -9.10 -2.60
CA ASP A 198 6.89 -8.00 -1.86
C ASP A 198 5.79 -7.11 -1.27
N THR A 199 6.15 -6.35 -0.27
CA THR A 199 5.27 -5.37 0.35
C THR A 199 6.08 -4.31 1.07
N LYS A 200 5.45 -3.18 1.40
CA LYS A 200 6.01 -2.16 2.27
C LYS A 200 5.15 -2.01 3.53
N TYR A 201 5.82 -1.74 4.64
CA TYR A 201 5.18 -1.40 5.91
C TYR A 201 5.66 -0.03 6.37
N GLU A 202 4.75 0.70 6.97
CA GLU A 202 5.04 1.95 7.64
C GLU A 202 4.77 1.79 9.13
N PHE A 203 5.65 2.35 9.93
CA PHE A 203 5.53 2.31 11.39
C PHE A 203 5.57 3.73 11.95
N GLY A 204 4.96 3.88 13.11
CA GLY A 204 4.98 5.12 13.86
C GLY A 204 5.08 4.84 15.36
N LYS A 205 5.31 5.88 16.15
CA LYS A 205 5.44 5.79 17.59
C LYS A 205 4.34 6.60 18.29
N LYS A 206 3.74 6.03 19.32
CA LYS A 206 2.80 6.71 20.18
C LYS A 206 3.02 6.23 21.61
N ASP A 207 3.17 7.16 22.55
CA ASP A 207 3.39 6.87 23.97
C ASP A 207 4.53 5.85 24.21
N GLY A 208 5.64 6.01 23.46
CA GLY A 208 6.81 5.14 23.52
C GLY A 208 6.66 3.76 22.88
N LYS A 209 5.49 3.42 22.32
CA LYS A 209 5.23 2.14 21.65
C LYS A 209 5.24 2.29 20.14
N ILE A 210 5.73 1.27 19.45
CA ILE A 210 5.71 1.18 17.98
C ILE A 210 4.35 0.62 17.54
N TYR A 211 3.77 1.25 16.53
CA TYR A 211 2.52 0.86 15.88
C TYR A 211 2.77 0.65 14.39
N LEU A 212 2.14 -0.36 13.83
CA LEU A 212 1.96 -0.44 12.37
C LEU A 212 0.95 0.63 11.97
N ILE A 213 1.31 1.46 11.01
CA ILE A 213 0.47 2.56 10.53
C ILE A 213 0.18 2.43 9.03
N ASP A 214 -0.68 3.28 8.51
CA ASP A 214 -1.10 3.31 7.10
C ASP A 214 -1.82 2.02 6.67
N GLU A 215 -1.44 1.45 5.54
CA GLU A 215 -2.05 0.27 4.95
C GLU A 215 -1.14 -0.95 5.02
N ILE A 216 -1.73 -2.14 4.94
CA ILE A 216 -1.02 -3.40 4.92
C ILE A 216 -1.61 -4.33 3.87
N HIS A 217 -0.76 -4.98 3.08
CA HIS A 217 -1.08 -6.07 2.13
C HIS A 217 -2.12 -5.70 1.07
N THR A 218 -2.31 -4.41 0.79
CA THR A 218 -3.20 -3.96 -0.28
C THR A 218 -2.52 -4.07 -1.66
N PRO A 219 -3.29 -4.06 -2.75
CA PRO A 219 -2.72 -4.05 -4.10
C PRO A 219 -1.86 -2.82 -4.41
N ASP A 220 -2.00 -1.74 -3.63
CA ASP A 220 -1.20 -0.52 -3.80
C ASP A 220 0.15 -0.61 -3.07
N SER A 221 0.21 -1.31 -1.94
CA SER A 221 1.43 -1.50 -1.12
C SER A 221 2.14 -2.83 -1.37
N SER A 222 1.49 -3.80 -2.01
CA SER A 222 1.97 -5.17 -2.15
C SER A 222 1.81 -5.69 -3.57
N ARG A 223 2.62 -6.70 -3.89
CA ARG A 223 2.54 -7.46 -5.13
C ARG A 223 2.27 -8.91 -4.82
N TYR A 224 1.34 -9.51 -5.58
CA TYR A 224 1.04 -10.93 -5.49
C TYR A 224 1.22 -11.60 -6.85
N PHE A 225 1.68 -12.85 -6.85
CA PHE A 225 1.56 -13.74 -8.00
C PHE A 225 0.50 -14.79 -7.72
N TYR A 226 -0.12 -15.32 -8.79
CA TYR A 226 -0.86 -16.56 -8.69
C TYR A 226 0.13 -17.72 -8.51
N ALA A 227 -0.12 -18.57 -7.51
CA ALA A 227 0.72 -19.74 -7.26
C ALA A 227 0.63 -20.76 -8.40
N GLU A 228 -0.59 -20.88 -8.98
CA GLU A 228 -0.81 -21.76 -10.14
C GLU A 228 0.04 -21.32 -11.34
N GLY A 229 0.85 -22.24 -11.85
CA GLY A 229 1.74 -22.03 -12.99
C GLY A 229 2.93 -21.09 -12.73
N TYR A 230 3.22 -20.73 -11.48
CA TYR A 230 4.38 -19.89 -11.15
C TYR A 230 5.69 -20.55 -11.59
N GLU A 231 5.93 -21.81 -11.20
CA GLU A 231 7.16 -22.54 -11.51
C GLU A 231 7.33 -22.76 -13.02
N ASP A 232 6.26 -23.09 -13.72
CA ASP A 232 6.29 -23.30 -15.18
C ASP A 232 6.67 -22.01 -15.92
N ARG A 233 6.08 -20.87 -15.55
CA ARG A 233 6.43 -19.57 -16.12
C ARG A 233 7.86 -19.15 -15.78
N LEU A 234 8.29 -19.39 -14.54
CA LEU A 234 9.66 -19.10 -14.12
C LEU A 234 10.68 -19.93 -14.92
N ALA A 235 10.42 -21.23 -15.11
CA ALA A 235 11.29 -22.12 -15.86
C ALA A 235 11.43 -21.68 -17.34
N LYS A 236 10.32 -21.19 -17.94
CA LYS A 236 10.29 -20.71 -19.33
C LYS A 236 10.78 -19.27 -19.48
N GLY A 237 11.01 -18.53 -18.41
CA GLY A 237 11.36 -17.11 -18.45
C GLY A 237 10.18 -16.21 -18.87
N GLU A 238 8.96 -16.67 -18.65
CA GLU A 238 7.73 -15.92 -18.93
C GLU A 238 7.37 -14.99 -17.76
N LEU A 239 6.64 -13.91 -18.06
CA LEU A 239 6.14 -13.01 -17.03
C LEU A 239 5.13 -13.71 -16.12
N GLN A 240 5.21 -13.44 -14.84
CA GLN A 240 4.28 -14.00 -13.86
C GLN A 240 2.90 -13.36 -13.97
N LYS A 241 1.85 -14.17 -13.81
CA LYS A 241 0.50 -13.67 -13.65
C LYS A 241 0.39 -13.02 -12.26
N GLN A 242 0.09 -11.73 -12.21
CA GLN A 242 0.17 -10.97 -10.97
C GLN A 242 -1.11 -10.21 -10.63
N LEU A 243 -1.29 -10.00 -9.33
CA LEU A 243 -2.32 -9.16 -8.72
C LEU A 243 -1.64 -7.96 -8.03
N SER A 244 -1.75 -6.79 -8.64
CA SER A 244 -1.27 -5.51 -8.14
C SER A 244 -1.76 -4.41 -9.08
N LYS A 245 -1.45 -3.16 -8.82
CA LYS A 245 -1.71 -2.07 -9.78
C LYS A 245 -0.74 -2.03 -10.98
N GLU A 246 0.13 -3.04 -11.13
CA GLU A 246 1.11 -3.08 -12.23
C GLU A 246 0.45 -3.08 -13.61
N PHE A 247 -0.77 -3.66 -13.74
CA PHE A 247 -1.52 -3.60 -14.98
C PHE A 247 -1.86 -2.17 -15.42
N VAL A 248 -2.09 -1.24 -14.47
CA VAL A 248 -2.28 0.18 -14.80
C VAL A 248 -0.98 0.81 -15.24
N ARG A 249 0.15 0.48 -14.57
CA ARG A 249 1.47 0.96 -14.99
C ARG A 249 1.84 0.47 -16.37
N GLN A 250 1.59 -0.82 -16.64
CA GLN A 250 1.86 -1.39 -17.96
C GLN A 250 1.06 -0.69 -19.05
N TRP A 251 -0.25 -0.48 -18.83
CA TRP A 251 -1.08 0.28 -19.76
C TRP A 251 -0.54 1.70 -20.00
N LEU A 252 -0.10 2.40 -18.95
CA LEU A 252 0.49 3.74 -19.08
C LEU A 252 1.76 3.71 -19.92
N ILE A 253 2.66 2.73 -19.68
CA ILE A 253 3.90 2.55 -20.44
C ILE A 253 3.60 2.31 -21.92
N GLU A 254 2.67 1.41 -22.24
CA GLU A 254 2.24 1.09 -23.61
C GLU A 254 1.64 2.29 -24.33
N ASN A 255 1.09 3.25 -23.59
CA ASN A 255 0.56 4.52 -24.10
C ASN A 255 1.54 5.70 -23.93
N GLY A 256 2.84 5.43 -23.73
CA GLY A 256 3.91 6.43 -23.76
C GLY A 256 4.06 7.26 -22.49
N PHE A 257 3.53 6.80 -21.34
CA PHE A 257 3.63 7.53 -20.07
C PHE A 257 4.37 6.73 -19.00
N GLN A 258 5.41 7.33 -18.43
CA GLN A 258 6.21 6.79 -17.33
C GLN A 258 6.48 7.82 -16.22
N GLY A 259 5.75 8.94 -16.22
CA GLY A 259 5.94 10.01 -15.25
C GLY A 259 7.18 10.89 -15.51
N LEU A 260 7.77 10.81 -16.69
CA LEU A 260 8.92 11.62 -17.04
C LEU A 260 8.51 13.04 -17.47
N GLU A 261 9.43 13.98 -17.32
CA GLU A 261 9.21 15.37 -17.73
C GLU A 261 8.81 15.48 -19.20
N GLY A 262 7.80 16.28 -19.50
CA GLY A 262 7.26 16.48 -20.85
C GLY A 262 6.26 15.42 -21.31
N GLN A 263 6.04 14.34 -20.54
CA GLN A 263 5.02 13.36 -20.87
C GLN A 263 3.63 13.80 -20.39
N THR A 264 2.61 13.44 -21.15
CA THR A 264 1.20 13.69 -20.81
C THR A 264 0.50 12.37 -20.49
N VAL A 265 -0.29 12.36 -19.40
CA VAL A 265 -1.10 11.18 -19.06
C VAL A 265 -2.08 10.90 -20.20
N PRO A 266 -2.11 9.67 -20.74
CA PRO A 266 -3.04 9.31 -21.80
C PRO A 266 -4.49 9.41 -21.34
N GLU A 267 -5.41 9.61 -22.30
CA GLU A 267 -6.83 9.72 -22.00
C GLU A 267 -7.37 8.41 -21.40
N MET A 268 -7.94 8.52 -20.22
CA MET A 268 -8.61 7.40 -19.56
C MET A 268 -10.08 7.36 -20.02
N THR A 269 -10.40 6.43 -20.93
CA THR A 269 -11.79 6.21 -21.33
C THR A 269 -12.64 5.66 -20.18
N ASP A 270 -13.97 5.77 -20.25
CA ASP A 270 -14.84 5.22 -19.23
C ASP A 270 -14.79 3.68 -19.19
N ASP A 271 -14.59 3.05 -20.37
CA ASP A 271 -14.38 1.59 -20.46
C ASP A 271 -13.10 1.16 -19.72
N LEU A 272 -12.01 1.88 -19.89
CA LEU A 272 -10.78 1.63 -19.13
C LEU A 272 -10.99 1.78 -17.63
N VAL A 273 -11.64 2.85 -17.19
CA VAL A 273 -11.94 3.09 -15.77
C VAL A 273 -12.76 1.95 -15.18
N ASN A 274 -13.77 1.45 -15.93
CA ASN A 274 -14.56 0.30 -15.52
C ASN A 274 -13.73 -0.98 -15.43
N GLN A 275 -12.87 -1.25 -16.42
CA GLN A 275 -11.95 -2.40 -16.38
C GLN A 275 -11.00 -2.34 -15.16
N ILE A 276 -10.46 -1.16 -14.87
CA ILE A 276 -9.63 -0.97 -13.67
C ILE A 276 -10.44 -1.24 -12.40
N SER A 277 -11.67 -0.72 -12.30
CA SER A 277 -12.55 -0.94 -11.15
C SER A 277 -12.85 -2.43 -10.94
N GLU A 278 -13.24 -3.14 -11.99
CA GLU A 278 -13.48 -4.58 -11.94
C GLU A 278 -12.23 -5.36 -11.52
N ARG A 279 -11.06 -4.92 -11.98
CA ARG A 279 -9.79 -5.53 -11.60
C ARG A 279 -9.48 -5.33 -10.10
N TYR A 280 -9.77 -4.16 -9.53
CA TYR A 280 -9.62 -3.95 -8.08
C TYR A 280 -10.61 -4.79 -7.28
N ILE A 281 -11.83 -4.99 -7.75
CA ILE A 281 -12.80 -5.89 -7.13
C ILE A 281 -12.30 -7.34 -7.18
N GLU A 282 -11.82 -7.80 -8.34
CA GLU A 282 -11.18 -9.12 -8.47
C GLU A 282 -10.01 -9.29 -7.50
N LEU A 283 -9.17 -8.24 -7.36
CA LEU A 283 -8.07 -8.23 -6.40
C LEU A 283 -8.57 -8.41 -4.96
N PHE A 284 -9.64 -7.70 -4.58
CA PHE A 284 -10.25 -7.85 -3.26
C PHE A 284 -10.70 -9.29 -3.02
N GLU A 285 -11.48 -9.86 -3.94
CA GLU A 285 -12.05 -11.20 -3.78
C GLU A 285 -10.96 -12.30 -3.73
N ASN A 286 -9.92 -12.18 -4.54
CA ASN A 286 -8.79 -13.13 -4.53
C ASN A 286 -7.95 -13.00 -3.24
N ILE A 287 -7.63 -11.78 -2.81
CA ILE A 287 -6.74 -11.55 -1.66
C ILE A 287 -7.47 -11.88 -0.35
N THR A 288 -8.75 -11.51 -0.22
CA THR A 288 -9.50 -11.71 1.03
C THR A 288 -10.23 -13.05 1.09
N GLY A 289 -10.63 -13.59 -0.06
CA GLY A 289 -11.52 -14.73 -0.19
C GLY A 289 -13.00 -14.39 0.10
N ASP A 290 -13.32 -13.11 0.29
CA ASP A 290 -14.67 -12.63 0.56
C ASP A 290 -15.27 -12.06 -0.73
N GLN A 291 -16.61 -12.20 -0.90
CA GLN A 291 -17.32 -11.54 -1.99
C GLN A 291 -17.36 -10.02 -1.76
N PHE A 292 -17.06 -9.23 -2.80
CA PHE A 292 -17.11 -7.79 -2.72
C PHE A 292 -18.55 -7.26 -2.75
N VAL A 293 -18.93 -6.53 -1.71
CA VAL A 293 -20.24 -5.87 -1.62
C VAL A 293 -20.06 -4.38 -1.93
N LYS A 294 -20.57 -3.97 -3.10
CA LYS A 294 -20.47 -2.56 -3.53
C LYS A 294 -21.26 -1.64 -2.60
N GLY A 295 -20.59 -0.65 -2.04
CA GLY A 295 -21.23 0.40 -1.25
C GLY A 295 -22.11 1.31 -2.12
N ASP A 296 -23.06 2.03 -1.47
CA ASP A 296 -23.85 3.07 -2.15
C ASP A 296 -22.90 4.19 -2.62
N VAL A 297 -22.85 4.37 -3.93
CA VAL A 297 -22.03 5.41 -4.58
C VAL A 297 -22.80 6.71 -4.82
N ALA A 298 -24.13 6.66 -4.89
CA ALA A 298 -24.96 7.85 -5.20
C ALA A 298 -24.85 8.89 -4.10
N ASN A 299 -24.79 8.46 -2.83
CA ASN A 299 -24.69 9.31 -1.66
C ASN A 299 -23.38 9.09 -0.88
N ALA A 300 -22.33 8.58 -1.52
CA ALA A 300 -21.12 8.15 -0.85
C ALA A 300 -20.50 9.26 0.02
N SER A 301 -20.41 10.49 -0.46
CA SER A 301 -19.85 11.62 0.30
C SER A 301 -20.65 11.90 1.59
N LEU A 302 -21.98 11.92 1.51
CA LEU A 302 -22.86 12.14 2.67
C LEU A 302 -22.78 10.95 3.64
N ARG A 303 -22.82 9.72 3.11
CA ARG A 303 -22.65 8.49 3.91
C ARG A 303 -21.36 8.51 4.71
N ILE A 304 -20.23 8.77 4.04
CA ILE A 304 -18.90 8.86 4.65
C ILE A 304 -18.91 9.90 5.79
N LYS A 305 -19.37 11.12 5.49
CA LYS A 305 -19.42 12.20 6.47
C LYS A 305 -20.25 11.81 7.69
N ASN A 306 -21.47 11.31 7.49
CA ASN A 306 -22.36 10.94 8.58
C ASN A 306 -21.79 9.81 9.46
N ASN A 307 -21.11 8.83 8.85
CA ASN A 307 -20.49 7.73 9.57
C ASN A 307 -19.31 8.20 10.43
N ILE A 308 -18.51 9.15 9.93
CA ILE A 308 -17.42 9.77 10.69
C ILE A 308 -17.99 10.61 11.84
N GLU A 309 -18.98 11.49 11.58
CA GLU A 309 -19.60 12.34 12.61
C GLU A 309 -20.22 11.51 13.74
N ARG A 310 -20.85 10.39 13.41
CA ARG A 310 -21.40 9.46 14.40
C ARG A 310 -20.30 8.94 15.32
N PHE A 311 -19.20 8.46 14.73
CA PHE A 311 -18.07 7.96 15.52
C PHE A 311 -17.49 9.03 16.43
N ILE A 312 -17.24 10.23 15.89
CA ILE A 312 -16.70 11.35 16.67
C ILE A 312 -17.61 11.67 17.84
N LYS A 313 -18.93 11.76 17.61
CA LYS A 313 -19.91 12.06 18.67
C LYS A 313 -19.96 11.00 19.78
N GLU A 314 -19.69 9.73 19.45
CA GLU A 314 -19.79 8.62 20.41
C GLU A 314 -18.49 8.37 21.18
N LYS A 315 -17.33 8.69 20.61
CA LYS A 315 -16.03 8.23 21.09
C LYS A 315 -15.00 9.35 21.34
N VAL A 316 -15.23 10.54 20.82
CA VAL A 316 -14.33 11.70 20.90
C VAL A 316 -15.04 12.88 21.56
#